data_6899970534aa6b9071a9f5e3be2f6ec5
#
_entry.id   6899970534aa6b9071a9f5e3be2f6ec5
#
_cell.length_a   1.000
_cell.length_b   1.000
_cell.length_c   1.000
_cell.angle_alpha   90.00
_cell.angle_beta   90.00
_cell.angle_gamma   90.00
#
_symmetry.space_group_name_H-M   'P 1'
#
loop_
_entity.id
_entity.type
_entity.pdbx_description
1 polymer ?
#
loop_
_entity_poly.entity_id
_entity_poly.type
_entity_poly.pdbx_seq_one_letter_code
_entity_poly.pdbx_strand_id
1 'polypeptide(L)'
;MKMLNRYIAFLFILCPVVLFAGTNDNEVKLDQAGDTLKLYIDQIGYGNKICGTISSGACASDWTLTGNTVTMDIDMIGNLNQIFGPTLFDSTDVDLKLTGNSNIWDWDVGYGGSADSSVLDVDITGNSNTFDIDWAYAASAERLDFDLDITGSSNVWNIDIENDDATWNVDVIGSSNNFLTTQSDGAYNSITMEWIGSNGDIDILQSSGTCPSGVTGCYGVINADFDSENAIVDIKQKDTGD
;
A
#
# COMPACT_ATOMS: atom_id res chain seq x y z
N MET A 1 -0.52 25.52 -78.76
CA MET A 1 -0.09 24.52 -77.82
C MET A 1 -0.37 25.05 -76.38
N LYS A 2 -1.55 24.67 -75.82
CA LYS A 2 -1.98 25.16 -74.48
C LYS A 2 -1.60 24.12 -73.46
N MET A 3 -0.67 24.48 -72.52
CA MET A 3 -0.36 23.65 -71.37
C MET A 3 -1.50 23.74 -70.38
N LEU A 4 -2.08 22.59 -70.04
CA LEU A 4 -3.12 22.44 -69.07
C LEU A 4 -2.43 22.16 -67.67
N ASN A 5 -2.37 23.19 -66.83
CA ASN A 5 -1.90 23.04 -65.48
C ASN A 5 -2.94 22.24 -64.63
N ARG A 6 -2.59 21.02 -64.27
CA ARG A 6 -3.38 20.22 -63.34
C ARG A 6 -2.93 20.57 -61.93
N TYR A 7 -3.73 21.32 -61.17
CA TYR A 7 -3.60 21.45 -59.74
C TYR A 7 -4.18 20.21 -59.08
N ILE A 8 -3.32 19.42 -58.47
CA ILE A 8 -3.74 18.34 -57.56
C ILE A 8 -3.91 19.00 -56.19
N ALA A 9 -5.16 19.20 -55.78
CA ALA A 9 -5.49 19.62 -54.42
C ALA A 9 -5.41 18.38 -53.49
N PHE A 10 -4.41 18.33 -52.63
CA PHE A 10 -4.37 17.38 -51.53
C PHE A 10 -5.35 17.85 -50.47
N LEU A 11 -6.50 17.19 -50.40
CA LEU A 11 -7.43 17.37 -49.29
C LEU A 11 -6.91 16.59 -48.07
N PHE A 12 -6.22 17.27 -47.16
CA PHE A 12 -5.94 16.73 -45.84
C PHE A 12 -7.25 16.65 -45.06
N ILE A 13 -7.84 15.48 -44.98
CA ILE A 13 -8.90 15.19 -44.03
C ILE A 13 -8.22 15.06 -42.68
N LEU A 14 -8.19 16.16 -41.91
CA LEU A 14 -7.92 16.12 -40.48
C LEU A 14 -9.11 15.37 -39.84
N CYS A 15 -9.00 14.07 -39.73
CA CYS A 15 -9.89 13.33 -38.85
C CYS A 15 -9.56 13.79 -37.43
N PRO A 16 -10.47 14.46 -36.72
CA PRO A 16 -10.24 14.70 -35.31
C PRO A 16 -10.21 13.33 -34.66
N VAL A 17 -9.04 12.87 -34.28
CA VAL A 17 -8.90 11.77 -33.31
C VAL A 17 -9.50 12.31 -32.04
N VAL A 18 -10.77 12.07 -31.81
CA VAL A 18 -11.36 12.25 -30.50
C VAL A 18 -10.74 11.15 -29.65
N LEU A 19 -9.66 11.49 -28.96
CA LEU A 19 -9.17 10.71 -27.85
C LEU A 19 -10.27 10.76 -26.80
N PHE A 20 -11.12 9.77 -26.80
CA PHE A 20 -11.92 9.48 -25.62
C PHE A 20 -10.90 9.01 -24.57
N ALA A 21 -10.60 9.87 -23.60
CA ALA A 21 -10.06 9.42 -22.34
C ALA A 21 -11.05 8.36 -21.82
N GLY A 22 -10.66 7.12 -21.90
CA GLY A 22 -11.49 6.01 -21.44
C GLY A 22 -11.61 6.08 -19.91
N THR A 23 -12.65 5.49 -19.38
CA THR A 23 -12.81 5.29 -17.94
C THR A 23 -11.69 4.44 -17.33
N ASN A 24 -10.75 4.01 -18.15
CA ASN A 24 -9.67 3.06 -17.86
C ASN A 24 -8.27 3.65 -18.06
N ASP A 25 -8.12 4.96 -17.97
CA ASP A 25 -6.80 5.58 -18.05
C ASP A 25 -5.92 5.14 -16.85
N ASN A 26 -4.65 4.89 -17.10
CA ASN A 26 -3.63 4.49 -16.14
C ASN A 26 -3.77 3.05 -15.59
N GLU A 27 -4.06 2.08 -16.37
CA GLU A 27 -4.04 0.68 -15.94
C GLU A 27 -2.65 0.06 -16.07
N VAL A 28 -2.22 -0.68 -15.05
CA VAL A 28 -1.08 -1.59 -15.11
C VAL A 28 -1.60 -2.98 -14.77
N LYS A 29 -1.49 -3.90 -15.70
CA LYS A 29 -1.73 -5.33 -15.45
C LYS A 29 -0.40 -6.04 -15.53
N LEU A 30 0.01 -6.63 -14.45
CA LEU A 30 1.30 -7.29 -14.36
C LEU A 30 1.14 -8.70 -13.80
N ASP A 31 1.71 -9.67 -14.49
CA ASP A 31 1.91 -11.02 -14.02
C ASP A 31 3.41 -11.32 -14.15
N GLN A 32 4.09 -11.46 -13.04
CA GLN A 32 5.53 -11.60 -12.99
C GLN A 32 5.93 -12.70 -12.00
N ALA A 33 6.74 -13.62 -12.45
CA ALA A 33 7.37 -14.63 -11.63
C ALA A 33 8.88 -14.70 -11.91
N GLY A 34 9.70 -14.66 -10.86
CA GLY A 34 11.15 -14.73 -11.00
C GLY A 34 11.88 -14.44 -9.71
N ASP A 35 13.16 -14.79 -9.64
CA ASP A 35 13.94 -14.69 -8.40
C ASP A 35 14.33 -13.25 -8.04
N THR A 36 14.38 -12.35 -9.00
CA THR A 36 14.72 -10.94 -8.77
C THR A 36 13.90 -10.05 -9.67
N LEU A 37 13.11 -9.18 -9.07
CA LEU A 37 12.31 -8.18 -9.78
C LEU A 37 12.73 -6.78 -9.33
N LYS A 38 12.86 -5.87 -10.31
CA LYS A 38 12.90 -4.43 -10.06
C LYS A 38 11.78 -3.78 -10.84
N LEU A 39 10.89 -3.12 -10.15
CA LEU A 39 9.69 -2.52 -10.71
C LEU A 39 9.66 -1.03 -10.37
N TYR A 40 9.56 -0.20 -11.40
CA TYR A 40 9.43 1.24 -11.29
C TYR A 40 8.15 1.65 -12.01
N ILE A 41 7.23 2.28 -11.30
CA ILE A 41 5.95 2.71 -11.87
C ILE A 41 5.66 4.14 -11.46
N ASP A 42 5.60 5.04 -12.45
CA ASP A 42 5.09 6.38 -12.28
C ASP A 42 3.72 6.49 -12.97
N GLN A 43 2.68 6.73 -12.21
CA GLN A 43 1.35 7.01 -12.76
C GLN A 43 0.89 8.40 -12.38
N ILE A 44 0.84 9.28 -13.37
CA ILE A 44 0.37 10.64 -13.22
C ILE A 44 -0.91 10.81 -14.01
N GLY A 45 -1.97 11.23 -13.34
CA GLY A 45 -3.23 11.49 -14.01
C GLY A 45 -4.43 10.90 -13.30
N TYR A 46 -5.48 10.70 -14.06
CA TYR A 46 -6.79 10.36 -13.58
C TYR A 46 -7.07 8.87 -13.77
N GLY A 47 -7.54 8.20 -12.75
CA GLY A 47 -8.00 6.83 -12.83
C GLY A 47 -6.91 5.77 -12.64
N ASN A 48 -5.80 6.11 -12.02
CA ASN A 48 -4.70 5.19 -11.73
C ASN A 48 -5.23 3.87 -11.17
N LYS A 49 -4.62 2.76 -11.55
CA LYS A 49 -4.92 1.42 -11.04
C LYS A 49 -3.67 0.59 -11.23
N ILE A 50 -3.46 -0.38 -10.45
CA ILE A 50 -2.39 -1.36 -10.71
C ILE A 50 -3.00 -2.73 -10.94
N CYS A 51 -3.85 -3.22 -10.12
CA CYS A 51 -4.72 -4.37 -10.30
C CYS A 51 -4.29 -5.70 -9.70
N GLY A 52 -5.25 -6.45 -9.54
CA GLY A 52 -5.43 -7.75 -8.99
C GLY A 52 -6.88 -8.10 -8.92
N THR A 53 -7.79 -7.18 -8.87
CA THR A 53 -9.19 -7.32 -9.27
C THR A 53 -9.83 -5.97 -9.35
N ILE A 54 -10.57 -5.49 -10.00
CA ILE A 54 -11.66 -4.53 -10.11
C ILE A 54 -12.56 -5.15 -11.16
N SER A 55 -13.79 -4.86 -11.33
CA SER A 55 -14.56 -5.44 -12.41
C SER A 55 -15.28 -4.44 -13.28
N SER A 56 -16.14 -3.61 -12.77
CA SER A 56 -16.85 -2.64 -13.61
C SER A 56 -16.14 -1.31 -13.75
N GLY A 57 -15.13 -1.05 -12.97
CA GLY A 57 -14.23 0.08 -13.11
C GLY A 57 -12.97 -0.24 -13.92
N ALA A 58 -12.89 -1.39 -14.57
CA ALA A 58 -11.86 -2.04 -15.36
C ALA A 58 -10.77 -2.78 -14.55
N CYS A 59 -9.60 -2.97 -15.05
CA CYS A 59 -8.62 -3.98 -14.70
C CYS A 59 -9.20 -5.41 -14.69
N ALA A 60 -9.81 -5.93 -13.70
CA ALA A 60 -10.26 -7.30 -13.53
C ALA A 60 -9.18 -8.35 -13.74
N SER A 61 -8.33 -8.47 -12.71
CA SER A 61 -7.23 -9.39 -12.52
C SER A 61 -5.87 -8.97 -13.13
N ASP A 62 -4.89 -9.81 -13.09
CA ASP A 62 -3.45 -9.62 -13.17
C ASP A 62 -2.94 -8.62 -12.10
N TRP A 63 -1.99 -8.52 -11.62
CA TRP A 63 -1.12 -8.12 -10.54
C TRP A 63 -0.85 -9.33 -9.67
N THR A 64 -0.06 -10.21 -10.26
CA THR A 64 0.50 -11.34 -9.53
C THR A 64 2.01 -11.17 -9.58
N LEU A 65 2.60 -10.91 -8.45
CA LEU A 65 4.04 -10.81 -8.31
C LEU A 65 4.53 -11.97 -7.44
N THR A 66 5.47 -12.74 -7.96
CA THR A 66 6.09 -13.83 -7.22
C THR A 66 7.59 -13.76 -7.40
N GLY A 67 8.34 -13.70 -6.31
CA GLY A 67 9.79 -13.63 -6.37
C GLY A 67 10.46 -13.76 -5.01
N ASN A 68 11.78 -14.02 -5.02
CA ASN A 68 12.55 -14.09 -3.79
C ASN A 68 13.10 -12.73 -3.37
N THR A 69 13.39 -11.86 -4.33
CA THR A 69 13.88 -10.51 -4.05
C THR A 69 13.17 -9.53 -4.96
N VAL A 70 12.41 -8.62 -4.38
CA VAL A 70 11.64 -7.64 -5.13
C VAL A 70 12.00 -6.24 -4.63
N THR A 71 12.30 -5.35 -5.57
CA THR A 71 12.42 -3.92 -5.31
C THR A 71 11.34 -3.22 -6.10
N MET A 72 10.50 -2.45 -5.44
CA MET A 72 9.43 -1.69 -6.06
C MET A 72 9.55 -0.22 -5.67
N ASP A 73 9.40 0.65 -6.67
CA ASP A 73 9.28 2.08 -6.50
C ASP A 73 8.05 2.51 -7.31
N ILE A 74 7.01 2.91 -6.61
CA ILE A 74 5.69 3.17 -7.19
C ILE A 74 5.21 4.55 -6.78
N ASP A 75 5.22 5.47 -7.73
CA ASP A 75 4.66 6.79 -7.58
C ASP A 75 3.29 6.89 -8.26
N MET A 76 2.23 7.10 -7.48
CA MET A 76 0.90 7.33 -8.01
C MET A 76 0.42 8.72 -7.64
N ILE A 77 0.36 9.60 -8.62
CA ILE A 77 -0.09 10.98 -8.47
C ILE A 77 -1.37 11.17 -9.26
N GLY A 78 -2.48 11.40 -8.57
CA GLY A 78 -3.75 11.54 -9.27
C GLY A 78 -4.97 11.44 -8.38
N ASN A 79 -6.11 11.17 -8.97
CA ASN A 79 -7.40 11.29 -8.30
C ASN A 79 -7.98 9.97 -7.80
N LEU A 80 -7.68 8.86 -8.43
CA LEU A 80 -8.31 7.58 -8.11
C LEU A 80 -7.27 6.47 -8.04
N ASN A 81 -6.21 6.68 -7.27
CA ASN A 81 -5.16 5.68 -7.12
C ASN A 81 -5.75 4.41 -6.51
N GLN A 82 -5.34 3.26 -7.00
CA GLN A 82 -5.77 1.96 -6.51
C GLN A 82 -4.64 0.97 -6.72
N ILE A 83 -4.33 0.19 -5.71
CA ILE A 83 -3.43 -0.94 -5.79
C ILE A 83 -4.15 -2.13 -5.17
N PHE A 84 -4.16 -3.26 -5.83
CA PHE A 84 -4.86 -4.44 -5.37
C PHE A 84 -4.03 -5.70 -5.59
N GLY A 85 -4.42 -6.75 -4.95
CA GLY A 85 -4.10 -8.10 -5.28
C GLY A 85 -2.98 -8.74 -4.51
N PRO A 86 -2.91 -10.07 -4.59
CA PRO A 86 -1.94 -10.85 -3.86
C PRO A 86 -0.55 -10.74 -4.45
N THR A 87 0.42 -10.61 -3.56
CA THR A 87 1.83 -10.63 -3.89
C THR A 87 2.55 -11.66 -3.00
N LEU A 88 3.48 -12.39 -3.57
CA LEU A 88 4.25 -13.43 -2.87
C LEU A 88 5.73 -13.11 -2.98
N PHE A 89 6.33 -12.64 -1.91
CA PHE A 89 7.76 -12.30 -1.86
C PHE A 89 8.42 -12.91 -0.64
N ASP A 90 9.71 -13.25 -0.74
CA ASP A 90 10.51 -13.61 0.41
C ASP A 90 11.24 -12.39 0.99
N SER A 91 11.74 -11.50 0.15
CA SER A 91 12.43 -10.29 0.59
C SER A 91 12.04 -9.13 -0.31
N THR A 92 11.54 -8.07 0.26
CA THR A 92 10.96 -6.96 -0.49
C THR A 92 11.47 -5.64 0.03
N ASP A 93 11.76 -4.75 -0.90
CA ASP A 93 12.09 -3.35 -0.66
C ASP A 93 11.10 -2.52 -1.48
N VAL A 94 10.15 -1.89 -0.81
CA VAL A 94 9.04 -1.15 -1.42
C VAL A 94 9.11 0.30 -1.00
N ASP A 95 9.19 1.19 -1.97
CA ASP A 95 8.94 2.61 -1.84
C ASP A 95 7.62 2.92 -2.57
N LEU A 96 6.61 3.35 -1.82
CA LEU A 96 5.28 3.62 -2.34
C LEU A 96 4.85 5.04 -1.98
N LYS A 97 4.59 5.84 -3.00
CA LYS A 97 4.09 7.19 -2.82
C LYS A 97 2.72 7.38 -3.47
N LEU A 98 1.74 7.67 -2.65
CA LEU A 98 0.38 7.95 -3.08
C LEU A 98 0.02 9.42 -2.82
N THR A 99 -0.25 10.16 -3.87
CA THR A 99 -0.70 11.55 -3.75
C THR A 99 -2.05 11.73 -4.43
N GLY A 100 -3.07 12.09 -3.67
CA GLY A 100 -4.42 12.27 -4.19
C GLY A 100 -5.48 12.08 -3.14
N ASN A 101 -6.73 12.21 -3.54
CA ASN A 101 -7.86 12.00 -2.63
C ASN A 101 -8.64 10.77 -3.05
N SER A 102 -9.22 10.10 -2.06
CA SER A 102 -10.05 8.91 -2.28
C SER A 102 -9.28 7.73 -2.89
N ASN A 103 -8.01 7.59 -2.53
CA ASN A 103 -7.23 6.42 -2.89
C ASN A 103 -7.77 5.20 -2.14
N ILE A 104 -7.71 4.07 -2.80
CA ILE A 104 -8.00 2.78 -2.20
C ILE A 104 -6.76 1.92 -2.41
N TRP A 105 -6.24 1.38 -1.33
CA TRP A 105 -5.13 0.45 -1.36
C TRP A 105 -5.53 -0.79 -0.56
N ASP A 106 -5.62 -1.88 -1.26
CA ASP A 106 -5.94 -3.19 -0.73
C ASP A 106 -4.80 -4.11 -1.17
N TRP A 107 -4.01 -4.62 -0.24
CA TRP A 107 -2.80 -5.33 -0.57
C TRP A 107 -2.56 -6.53 0.34
N ASP A 108 -2.66 -7.71 -0.24
CA ASP A 108 -2.32 -8.96 0.39
C ASP A 108 -0.88 -9.36 0.06
N VAL A 109 0.00 -9.37 1.02
CA VAL A 109 1.41 -9.76 0.85
C VAL A 109 1.73 -11.03 1.60
N GLY A 110 2.39 -11.96 0.94
CA GLY A 110 2.87 -13.19 1.58
C GLY A 110 1.77 -14.21 1.85
N TYR A 111 0.64 -14.17 1.15
CA TYR A 111 -0.44 -15.15 1.30
C TYR A 111 0.05 -16.57 1.00
N GLY A 112 0.25 -17.37 2.05
CA GLY A 112 0.76 -18.75 1.94
C GLY A 112 2.24 -18.88 1.58
N GLY A 113 3.02 -17.82 1.68
CA GLY A 113 4.47 -17.77 1.48
C GLY A 113 5.15 -16.94 2.57
N SER A 114 6.46 -16.97 2.64
CA SER A 114 7.23 -16.10 3.54
C SER A 114 7.38 -14.70 2.93
N ALA A 115 7.31 -13.67 3.75
CA ALA A 115 7.64 -12.29 3.40
C ALA A 115 8.78 -11.80 4.30
N ASP A 116 9.85 -12.60 4.38
CA ASP A 116 10.95 -12.39 5.30
C ASP A 116 11.83 -11.19 4.89
N SER A 117 12.33 -10.45 5.87
CA SER A 117 13.30 -9.37 5.67
C SER A 117 12.83 -8.28 4.70
N SER A 118 11.60 -7.83 4.88
CA SER A 118 10.98 -6.83 4.03
C SER A 118 11.12 -5.42 4.61
N VAL A 119 11.29 -4.45 3.74
CA VAL A 119 11.27 -3.01 4.04
C VAL A 119 10.14 -2.38 3.25
N LEU A 120 9.30 -1.63 3.92
CA LEU A 120 8.15 -0.97 3.33
C LEU A 120 8.15 0.50 3.77
N ASP A 121 8.39 1.39 2.82
CA ASP A 121 8.35 2.83 2.99
C ASP A 121 7.14 3.39 2.22
N VAL A 122 6.20 4.01 2.93
CA VAL A 122 4.92 4.39 2.38
C VAL A 122 4.56 5.82 2.73
N ASP A 123 4.60 6.69 1.74
CA ASP A 123 4.19 8.08 1.82
C ASP A 123 2.78 8.30 1.27
N ILE A 124 1.84 8.76 2.08
CA ILE A 124 0.48 9.06 1.63
C ILE A 124 0.09 10.48 1.91
N THR A 125 -0.25 11.20 0.86
CA THR A 125 -0.74 12.58 0.95
C THR A 125 -2.12 12.71 0.32
N GLY A 126 -3.14 13.05 1.12
CA GLY A 126 -4.49 13.27 0.64
C GLY A 126 -5.57 12.93 1.64
N ASN A 127 -6.83 13.16 1.26
CA ASN A 127 -7.95 12.97 2.17
C ASN A 127 -8.87 11.84 1.70
N SER A 128 -9.56 11.25 2.66
CA SER A 128 -10.56 10.21 2.40
C SER A 128 -9.99 8.98 1.70
N ASN A 129 -8.80 8.59 2.07
CA ASN A 129 -8.16 7.40 1.56
C ASN A 129 -8.56 6.20 2.42
N THR A 130 -8.60 5.02 1.80
CA THR A 130 -8.92 3.75 2.46
C THR A 130 -7.80 2.77 2.17
N PHE A 131 -7.25 2.19 3.23
CA PHE A 131 -6.15 1.25 3.15
C PHE A 131 -6.50 -0.01 3.92
N ASP A 132 -6.29 -1.15 3.28
CA ASP A 132 -6.45 -2.49 3.81
C ASP A 132 -5.19 -3.27 3.44
N ILE A 133 -4.37 -3.59 4.43
CA ILE A 133 -3.08 -4.23 4.21
C ILE A 133 -3.01 -5.46 5.09
N ASP A 134 -2.95 -6.62 4.45
CA ASP A 134 -2.69 -7.90 5.09
C ASP A 134 -1.26 -8.36 4.77
N TRP A 135 -0.39 -8.34 5.77
CA TRP A 135 1.00 -8.77 5.60
C TRP A 135 1.27 -10.09 6.28
N ALA A 136 1.78 -11.04 5.51
CA ALA A 136 2.10 -12.40 5.94
C ALA A 136 0.89 -13.22 6.40
N TYR A 137 -0.31 -12.91 5.91
CA TYR A 137 -1.52 -13.63 6.24
C TYR A 137 -1.37 -15.15 6.01
N ALA A 138 -1.54 -15.92 7.08
CA ALA A 138 -1.40 -17.38 7.12
C ALA A 138 0.04 -17.92 6.84
N ALA A 139 1.06 -17.09 6.93
CA ALA A 139 2.46 -17.50 6.86
C ALA A 139 3.26 -16.76 7.94
N SER A 140 4.32 -17.35 8.45
CA SER A 140 5.24 -16.62 9.34
C SER A 140 6.23 -15.83 8.48
N ALA A 141 6.30 -14.54 8.69
CA ALA A 141 7.34 -13.69 8.15
C ALA A 141 8.27 -13.20 9.27
N GLU A 142 9.53 -12.98 8.98
CA GLU A 142 10.50 -12.48 9.94
C GLU A 142 11.05 -11.13 9.45
N ARG A 143 11.19 -10.16 10.36
CA ARG A 143 11.83 -8.87 10.13
C ARG A 143 11.15 -8.00 9.08
N LEU A 144 10.04 -7.43 9.42
CA LEU A 144 9.42 -6.34 8.66
C LEU A 144 9.87 -5.00 9.26
N ASP A 145 10.38 -4.11 8.43
CA ASP A 145 10.59 -2.71 8.74
C ASP A 145 9.57 -1.89 7.94
N PHE A 146 8.61 -1.28 8.64
CA PHE A 146 7.49 -0.58 8.03
C PHE A 146 7.47 0.88 8.50
N ASP A 147 7.76 1.78 7.59
CA ASP A 147 7.67 3.22 7.76
C ASP A 147 6.45 3.75 6.99
N LEU A 148 5.55 4.43 7.70
CA LEU A 148 4.28 4.87 7.15
C LEU A 148 4.00 6.32 7.51
N ASP A 149 4.14 7.20 6.53
CA ASP A 149 3.87 8.62 6.64
C ASP A 149 2.52 9.00 6.03
N ILE A 150 1.62 9.53 6.84
CA ILE A 150 0.29 9.91 6.44
C ILE A 150 0.05 11.41 6.65
N THR A 151 -0.23 12.12 5.58
CA THR A 151 -0.67 13.52 5.66
C THR A 151 -2.05 13.69 5.04
N GLY A 152 -3.07 13.98 5.87
CA GLY A 152 -4.43 14.21 5.38
C GLY A 152 -5.50 13.84 6.39
N SER A 153 -6.74 14.04 6.02
CA SER A 153 -7.86 13.86 6.95
C SER A 153 -8.90 12.88 6.45
N SER A 154 -9.62 12.29 7.38
CA SER A 154 -10.68 11.32 7.09
C SER A 154 -10.19 10.07 6.36
N ASN A 155 -8.99 9.64 6.64
CA ASN A 155 -8.46 8.39 6.13
C ASN A 155 -8.87 7.21 7.02
N VAL A 156 -9.00 6.05 6.43
CA VAL A 156 -9.34 4.79 7.11
C VAL A 156 -8.24 3.77 6.83
N TRP A 157 -7.74 3.20 7.89
CA TRP A 157 -6.64 2.24 7.87
C TRP A 157 -7.05 0.97 8.56
N ASN A 158 -6.82 -0.14 7.91
CA ASN A 158 -6.87 -1.47 8.49
C ASN A 158 -5.55 -2.17 8.11
N ILE A 159 -4.73 -2.46 9.09
CA ILE A 159 -3.42 -3.06 8.86
C ILE A 159 -3.28 -4.28 9.76
N ASP A 160 -3.26 -5.44 9.17
CA ASP A 160 -3.05 -6.70 9.84
C ASP A 160 -1.68 -7.28 9.47
N ILE A 161 -0.80 -7.46 10.46
CA ILE A 161 0.53 -8.02 10.25
C ILE A 161 0.76 -9.22 11.15
N GLU A 162 1.04 -10.35 10.54
CA GLU A 162 1.45 -11.57 11.20
C GLU A 162 2.95 -11.78 11.02
N ASN A 163 3.78 -11.28 11.95
CA ASN A 163 5.22 -11.25 11.77
C ASN A 163 6.00 -11.33 13.08
N ASP A 164 7.19 -11.95 13.03
CA ASP A 164 8.22 -11.89 14.07
C ASP A 164 9.19 -10.72 13.79
N ASP A 165 9.69 -10.06 14.82
CA ASP A 165 10.66 -8.96 14.70
C ASP A 165 10.21 -7.81 13.79
N ALA A 166 8.92 -7.47 13.79
CA ALA A 166 8.42 -6.34 13.03
C ALA A 166 8.66 -5.01 13.75
N THR A 167 9.18 -4.05 13.02
CA THR A 167 9.32 -2.66 13.47
C THR A 167 8.43 -1.77 12.63
N TRP A 168 7.54 -1.05 13.30
CA TRP A 168 6.66 -0.09 12.65
C TRP A 168 6.96 1.30 13.15
N ASN A 169 7.06 2.21 12.24
CA ASN A 169 7.07 3.63 12.51
C ASN A 169 5.92 4.28 11.74
N VAL A 170 5.02 4.93 12.44
CA VAL A 170 3.78 5.45 11.87
C VAL A 170 3.61 6.90 12.26
N ASP A 171 3.71 7.79 11.30
CA ASP A 171 3.52 9.22 11.49
C ASP A 171 2.23 9.69 10.82
N VAL A 172 1.29 10.20 11.59
CA VAL A 172 -0.01 10.64 11.09
C VAL A 172 -0.24 12.12 11.38
N ILE A 173 -0.40 12.91 10.35
CA ILE A 173 -0.77 14.32 10.42
C ILE A 173 -2.12 14.56 9.78
N GLY A 174 -3.14 14.89 10.59
CA GLY A 174 -4.48 15.17 10.08
C GLY A 174 -5.59 14.82 11.04
N SER A 175 -6.82 15.11 10.66
CA SER A 175 -7.96 14.99 11.56
C SER A 175 -8.98 13.99 11.09
N SER A 176 -9.73 13.42 12.02
CA SER A 176 -10.80 12.46 11.73
C SER A 176 -10.31 11.22 10.98
N ASN A 177 -9.11 10.81 11.24
CA ASN A 177 -8.58 9.56 10.71
C ASN A 177 -9.02 8.40 11.60
N ASN A 178 -9.26 7.25 11.01
CA ASN A 178 -9.55 6.00 11.71
C ASN A 178 -8.41 5.02 11.41
N PHE A 179 -7.74 4.56 12.43
CA PHE A 179 -6.59 3.68 12.33
C PHE A 179 -6.83 2.43 13.17
N LEU A 180 -7.02 1.31 12.50
CA LEU A 180 -7.10 0.01 13.10
C LEU A 180 -5.86 -0.79 12.70
N THR A 181 -5.13 -1.29 13.66
CA THR A 181 -4.01 -2.18 13.38
C THR A 181 -3.99 -3.36 14.31
N THR A 182 -3.72 -4.52 13.73
CA THR A 182 -3.50 -5.76 14.45
C THR A 182 -2.11 -6.29 14.10
N GLN A 183 -1.28 -6.44 15.11
CA GLN A 183 -0.02 -7.15 15.00
C GLN A 183 -0.11 -8.43 15.82
N SER A 184 -0.15 -9.56 15.16
CA SER A 184 -0.29 -10.86 15.79
C SER A 184 0.89 -11.77 15.47
N ASP A 185 1.06 -12.77 16.30
CA ASP A 185 2.04 -13.84 16.18
C ASP A 185 3.49 -13.36 16.02
N GLY A 186 4.25 -13.37 17.05
CA GLY A 186 5.66 -13.09 16.96
C GLY A 186 6.27 -12.52 18.21
N ALA A 187 7.60 -12.59 18.26
CA ALA A 187 8.41 -12.04 19.33
C ALA A 187 9.07 -10.73 18.86
N TYR A 188 9.35 -9.84 19.80
CA TYR A 188 10.13 -8.61 19.57
C TYR A 188 9.50 -7.57 18.63
N ASN A 189 8.19 -7.58 18.51
CA ASN A 189 7.49 -6.61 17.69
C ASN A 189 7.49 -5.20 18.31
N SER A 190 7.69 -4.17 17.51
CA SER A 190 7.71 -2.79 17.97
C SER A 190 6.82 -1.90 17.10
N ILE A 191 5.97 -1.11 17.74
CA ILE A 191 5.18 -0.07 17.10
C ILE A 191 5.58 1.27 17.71
N THR A 192 6.03 2.19 16.89
CA THR A 192 6.21 3.60 17.26
C THR A 192 5.22 4.42 16.45
N MET A 193 4.42 5.25 17.10
CA MET A 193 3.41 6.08 16.46
C MET A 193 3.49 7.51 16.96
N GLU A 194 3.50 8.46 16.04
CA GLU A 194 3.23 9.86 16.30
C GLU A 194 1.94 10.29 15.60
N TRP A 195 1.04 10.91 16.35
CA TRP A 195 -0.24 11.36 15.82
C TRP A 195 -0.51 12.81 16.16
N ILE A 196 -0.61 13.62 15.13
CA ILE A 196 -0.94 15.05 15.25
C ILE A 196 -2.26 15.34 14.55
N GLY A 197 -3.31 15.65 15.33
CA GLY A 197 -4.62 15.94 14.73
C GLY A 197 -5.76 16.00 15.73
N SER A 198 -6.98 15.89 15.25
CA SER A 198 -8.17 15.88 16.13
C SER A 198 -9.22 14.88 15.68
N ASN A 199 -10.06 14.42 16.61
CA ASN A 199 -11.16 13.50 16.35
C ASN A 199 -10.71 12.19 15.65
N GLY A 200 -9.56 11.66 15.99
CA GLY A 200 -9.11 10.36 15.51
C GLY A 200 -9.75 9.23 16.28
N ASP A 201 -9.87 8.06 15.64
CA ASP A 201 -10.24 6.79 16.28
C ASP A 201 -9.09 5.81 16.01
N ILE A 202 -8.42 5.39 17.07
CA ILE A 202 -7.15 4.66 16.99
C ILE A 202 -7.25 3.40 17.82
N ASP A 203 -7.30 2.26 17.16
CA ASP A 203 -7.29 0.95 17.77
C ASP A 203 -5.98 0.22 17.42
N ILE A 204 -5.18 -0.08 18.41
CA ILE A 204 -3.94 -0.85 18.27
C ILE A 204 -4.04 -2.13 19.07
N LEU A 205 -4.01 -3.25 18.42
CA LEU A 205 -3.93 -4.56 19.03
C LEU A 205 -2.58 -5.20 18.70
N GLN A 206 -1.74 -5.35 19.71
CA GLN A 206 -0.50 -6.10 19.61
C GLN A 206 -0.59 -7.38 20.44
N SER A 207 -0.40 -8.51 19.80
CA SER A 207 -0.38 -9.81 20.43
C SER A 207 0.97 -10.47 20.16
N SER A 208 1.77 -10.66 21.18
CA SER A 208 3.01 -11.44 21.06
C SER A 208 2.70 -12.93 21.03
N GLY A 209 3.36 -13.66 20.17
CA GLY A 209 3.35 -15.10 20.13
C GLY A 209 4.07 -15.74 21.32
N THR A 210 4.13 -17.06 21.32
CA THR A 210 4.83 -17.81 22.35
C THR A 210 6.34 -17.64 22.19
N CYS A 211 7.03 -17.21 23.23
CA CYS A 211 8.49 -17.20 23.22
C CYS A 211 9.07 -18.56 22.85
N PRO A 212 10.11 -18.62 22.03
CA PRO A 212 10.86 -19.84 21.81
C PRO A 212 11.34 -20.45 23.15
N SER A 213 11.29 -21.77 23.25
CA SER A 213 11.65 -22.47 24.49
C SER A 213 13.03 -22.08 25.00
N GLY A 214 13.10 -21.54 26.22
CA GLY A 214 14.32 -21.06 26.83
C GLY A 214 14.67 -19.60 26.57
N VAL A 215 13.87 -18.87 25.86
CA VAL A 215 13.97 -17.43 25.65
C VAL A 215 13.00 -16.72 26.60
N THR A 216 13.47 -15.72 27.32
CA THR A 216 12.63 -14.86 28.18
C THR A 216 12.68 -13.43 27.62
N GLY A 217 11.56 -12.73 27.61
CA GLY A 217 11.54 -11.31 27.22
C GLY A 217 11.14 -11.04 25.76
N CYS A 218 10.38 -11.94 25.15
CA CYS A 218 9.79 -11.73 23.84
C CYS A 218 8.58 -10.79 23.93
N TYR A 219 8.82 -9.54 24.30
CA TYR A 219 7.73 -8.59 24.48
C TYR A 219 7.53 -7.76 23.22
N GLY A 220 6.26 -7.50 22.91
CA GLY A 220 5.94 -6.39 22.03
C GLY A 220 6.16 -5.05 22.74
N VAL A 221 6.49 -4.03 22.00
CA VAL A 221 6.62 -2.64 22.48
C VAL A 221 5.72 -1.75 21.69
N ILE A 222 4.91 -0.95 22.37
CA ILE A 222 4.13 0.13 21.74
C ILE A 222 4.61 1.43 22.39
N ASN A 223 5.11 2.34 21.56
CA ASN A 223 5.47 3.69 21.93
C ASN A 223 4.65 4.66 21.08
N ALA A 224 3.68 5.33 21.70
CA ALA A 224 2.75 6.18 20.97
C ALA A 224 2.67 7.55 21.62
N ASP A 225 2.79 8.60 20.81
CA ASP A 225 2.64 10.00 21.17
C ASP A 225 1.45 10.62 20.42
N PHE A 226 0.51 11.16 21.17
CA PHE A 226 -0.71 11.71 20.61
C PHE A 226 -0.86 13.19 21.00
N ASP A 227 -0.65 14.09 20.04
CA ASP A 227 -1.02 15.49 20.13
C ASP A 227 -2.40 15.70 19.47
N SER A 228 -3.43 15.33 20.20
CA SER A 228 -4.78 15.27 19.66
C SER A 228 -5.85 15.79 20.59
N GLU A 229 -6.82 16.53 20.05
CA GLU A 229 -8.05 16.89 20.71
C GLU A 229 -9.18 15.91 20.32
N ASN A 230 -9.87 15.35 21.32
CA ASN A 230 -11.01 14.45 21.15
C ASN A 230 -10.70 13.15 20.36
N ALA A 231 -9.50 12.66 20.40
CA ALA A 231 -9.22 11.32 19.88
C ALA A 231 -9.74 10.24 20.83
N ILE A 232 -10.17 9.13 20.27
CA ILE A 232 -10.43 7.87 20.97
C ILE A 232 -9.22 7.00 20.72
N VAL A 233 -8.61 6.50 21.77
CA VAL A 233 -7.43 5.65 21.66
C VAL A 233 -7.65 4.40 22.49
N ASP A 234 -7.66 3.23 21.85
CA ASP A 234 -7.72 1.92 22.50
C ASP A 234 -6.46 1.12 22.13
N ILE A 235 -5.60 0.93 23.11
CA ILE A 235 -4.35 0.17 22.92
C ILE A 235 -4.45 -1.09 23.76
N LYS A 236 -4.39 -2.22 23.11
CA LYS A 236 -4.38 -3.54 23.73
C LYS A 236 -3.08 -4.27 23.41
N GLN A 237 -2.31 -4.56 24.44
CA GLN A 237 -1.15 -5.44 24.35
C GLN A 237 -1.45 -6.72 25.09
N LYS A 238 -1.26 -7.84 24.42
CA LYS A 238 -1.49 -9.16 24.97
C LYS A 238 -0.28 -10.05 24.77
N ASP A 239 0.36 -10.41 25.85
CA ASP A 239 1.42 -11.42 25.83
C ASP A 239 0.82 -12.80 26.09
N THR A 240 1.07 -13.76 25.20
CA THR A 240 0.55 -15.12 25.31
C THR A 240 1.54 -16.11 25.90
N GLY A 241 2.69 -15.63 26.39
CA GLY A 241 3.75 -16.46 26.92
C GLY A 241 3.99 -16.27 28.41
N ASP A 242 3.52 -17.22 29.21
CA ASP A 242 4.23 -17.84 30.34
C ASP A 242 3.61 -19.21 30.65
#